data_d5b3c74769b3f7f9e686fa362ea37cc0
#
_entry.id   d5b3c74769b3f7f9e686fa362ea37cc0
#
_cell.length_a   1.000
_cell.length_b   1.000
_cell.length_c   1.000
_cell.angle_alpha   90.00
_cell.angle_beta   90.00
_cell.angle_gamma   90.00
#
_symmetry.space_group_name_H-M   'P 1'
#
loop_
_entity.id
_entity.type
_entity.pdbx_description
1 polymer ?
#
loop_
_entity_poly.entity_id
_entity_poly.type
_entity_poly.pdbx_seq_one_letter_code
_entity_poly.pdbx_strand_id
1 'polypeptide(L)'
;MIYYVYIFFITYKVDEGKKKMTEQNHIDQRIYDLYDEYCHSGMTRRDFLQKAGAITIAGVSGLAMAQSLLPRYAQAQTISFTDERIKATYVDYESPGGSSGEMRGYLVRPTAEGPHPSVIVIHENRGLNPYIEDVARRFATMGFLAIAPDGLSPVGGYPGNDDDGKILQKSLDQSKLKIDMLNSAKFIQTHELST
;
A
#
# COMPACT_ATOMS: atom_id res chain seq x y z
N MET A 1 -18.47 -8.68 8.87
CA MET A 1 -18.33 -7.28 9.36
C MET A 1 -17.21 -6.65 8.55
N ILE A 2 -17.57 -5.79 7.59
CA ILE A 2 -16.67 -5.23 6.58
C ILE A 2 -15.96 -4.04 7.23
N TYR A 3 -14.64 -4.14 7.39
CA TYR A 3 -13.82 -3.00 7.84
C TYR A 3 -13.33 -2.24 6.62
N TYR A 4 -13.89 -1.06 6.38
CA TYR A 4 -13.36 -0.09 5.43
C TYR A 4 -12.17 0.60 6.09
N VAL A 5 -10.99 0.44 5.51
CA VAL A 5 -9.85 1.31 5.81
C VAL A 5 -10.03 2.57 4.97
N TYR A 6 -10.37 3.67 5.62
CA TYR A 6 -10.46 4.98 4.96
C TYR A 6 -9.05 5.51 4.72
N ILE A 7 -8.64 5.53 3.46
CA ILE A 7 -7.55 6.41 3.02
C ILE A 7 -8.17 7.81 2.91
N PHE A 8 -7.83 8.70 3.82
CA PHE A 8 -8.22 10.10 3.69
C PHE A 8 -7.45 10.71 2.51
N PHE A 9 -8.11 10.85 1.36
CA PHE A 9 -7.65 11.74 0.31
C PHE A 9 -8.02 13.17 0.72
N ILE A 10 -7.03 13.96 1.11
CA ILE A 10 -7.17 15.42 1.09
C ILE A 10 -7.15 15.82 -0.38
N THR A 11 -8.32 16.06 -0.95
CA THR A 11 -8.44 16.61 -2.31
C THR A 11 -8.04 18.08 -2.28
N TYR A 12 -6.81 18.38 -2.69
CA TYR A 12 -6.47 19.72 -3.15
C TYR A 12 -7.16 19.94 -4.49
N LYS A 13 -8.02 20.97 -4.59
CA LYS A 13 -8.51 21.47 -5.87
C LYS A 13 -7.33 22.02 -6.66
N VAL A 14 -6.88 21.27 -7.66
CA VAL A 14 -6.02 21.79 -8.72
C VAL A 14 -6.93 22.40 -9.77
N ASP A 15 -6.68 23.67 -10.08
CA ASP A 15 -7.38 24.46 -11.10
C ASP A 15 -7.32 23.74 -12.47
N GLU A 16 -8.49 23.49 -13.06
CA GLU A 16 -8.63 22.76 -14.32
C GLU A 16 -8.26 23.62 -15.52
N GLY A 17 -6.98 23.67 -15.84
CA GLY A 17 -6.55 23.99 -17.19
C GLY A 17 -6.89 22.81 -18.13
N LYS A 18 -7.85 23.04 -19.04
CA LYS A 18 -8.34 22.08 -20.04
C LYS A 18 -7.19 21.40 -20.80
N LYS A 19 -6.76 20.21 -20.35
CA LYS A 19 -6.02 19.27 -21.18
C LYS A 19 -7.03 18.32 -21.82
N LYS A 20 -7.04 18.26 -23.16
CA LYS A 20 -7.79 17.29 -23.96
C LYS A 20 -7.55 15.89 -23.38
N MET A 21 -8.62 15.24 -22.95
CA MET A 21 -8.62 13.82 -22.57
C MET A 21 -8.26 13.03 -23.84
N THR A 22 -7.07 12.46 -23.86
CA THR A 22 -6.74 11.34 -24.74
C THR A 22 -7.63 10.17 -24.35
N GLU A 23 -8.12 9.42 -25.34
CA GLU A 23 -8.97 8.24 -25.21
C GLU A 23 -8.57 7.40 -23.99
N GLN A 24 -9.40 7.41 -22.95
CA GLN A 24 -9.29 6.45 -21.85
C GLN A 24 -9.54 5.07 -22.47
N ASN A 25 -8.55 4.19 -22.43
CA ASN A 25 -8.74 2.77 -22.72
C ASN A 25 -9.89 2.27 -21.82
N HIS A 26 -11.06 2.13 -22.39
CA HIS A 26 -12.24 1.68 -21.66
C HIS A 26 -12.04 0.21 -21.30
N ILE A 27 -11.80 -0.05 -20.03
CA ILE A 27 -11.70 -1.42 -19.52
C ILE A 27 -13.12 -1.97 -19.42
N ASP A 28 -13.36 -3.15 -19.98
CA ASP A 28 -14.67 -3.82 -19.94
C ASP A 28 -15.07 -4.16 -18.49
N GLN A 29 -16.34 -3.95 -18.15
CA GLN A 29 -16.84 -4.15 -16.79
C GLN A 29 -16.57 -5.56 -16.26
N ARG A 30 -16.62 -6.59 -17.11
CA ARG A 30 -16.33 -7.98 -16.72
C ARG A 30 -14.89 -8.17 -16.24
N ILE A 31 -13.95 -7.37 -16.74
CA ILE A 31 -12.56 -7.38 -16.27
C ILE A 31 -12.44 -6.66 -14.92
N TYR A 32 -13.22 -5.58 -14.70
CA TYR A 32 -13.29 -4.93 -13.38
C TYR A 32 -13.91 -5.85 -12.33
N ASP A 33 -15.01 -6.53 -12.65
CA ASP A 33 -15.68 -7.46 -11.72
C ASP A 33 -14.75 -8.62 -11.34
N LEU A 34 -13.98 -9.14 -12.32
CA LEU A 34 -13.00 -10.18 -12.10
C LEU A 34 -11.80 -9.67 -11.27
N TYR A 35 -11.42 -8.41 -11.46
CA TYR A 35 -10.37 -7.79 -10.65
C TYR A 35 -10.82 -7.56 -9.20
N ASP A 36 -12.06 -7.17 -9.00
CA ASP A 36 -12.66 -7.06 -7.67
C ASP A 36 -12.68 -8.43 -6.96
N GLU A 37 -13.11 -9.49 -7.67
CA GLU A 37 -13.02 -10.86 -7.16
C GLU A 37 -11.58 -11.24 -6.80
N TYR A 38 -10.59 -10.92 -7.65
CA TYR A 38 -9.17 -11.14 -7.35
C TYR A 38 -8.72 -10.41 -6.08
N CYS A 39 -9.15 -9.17 -5.88
CA CYS A 39 -8.79 -8.39 -4.70
C CYS A 39 -9.38 -8.95 -3.40
N HIS A 40 -10.61 -9.49 -3.42
CA HIS A 40 -11.36 -9.85 -2.22
C HIS A 40 -11.53 -11.36 -1.99
N SER A 41 -11.14 -12.22 -2.95
CA SER A 41 -11.23 -13.69 -2.84
C SER A 41 -9.88 -14.35 -2.54
N GLY A 42 -9.83 -15.68 -2.64
CA GLY A 42 -8.58 -16.48 -2.63
C GLY A 42 -7.93 -16.61 -4.01
N MET A 43 -8.41 -15.91 -5.04
CA MET A 43 -7.90 -16.02 -6.40
C MET A 43 -6.44 -15.56 -6.48
N THR A 44 -5.58 -16.35 -7.14
CA THR A 44 -4.19 -15.96 -7.40
C THR A 44 -4.10 -15.03 -8.61
N ARG A 45 -2.97 -14.29 -8.72
CA ARG A 45 -2.68 -13.47 -9.92
C ARG A 45 -2.71 -14.29 -11.20
N ARG A 46 -2.27 -15.55 -11.16
CA ARG A 46 -2.27 -16.46 -12.31
C ARG A 46 -3.69 -16.79 -12.73
N ASP A 47 -4.54 -17.14 -11.78
CA ASP A 47 -5.96 -17.47 -12.04
C ASP A 47 -6.70 -16.25 -12.60
N PHE A 48 -6.47 -15.06 -12.05
CA PHE A 48 -7.02 -13.81 -12.57
C PHE A 48 -6.65 -13.58 -14.03
N LEU A 49 -5.35 -13.69 -14.38
CA LEU A 49 -4.89 -13.50 -15.76
C LEU A 49 -5.43 -14.58 -16.70
N GLN A 50 -5.53 -15.82 -16.25
CA GLN A 50 -6.08 -16.93 -17.04
C GLN A 50 -7.58 -16.73 -17.32
N LYS A 51 -8.37 -16.39 -16.30
CA LYS A 51 -9.80 -16.09 -16.45
C LYS A 51 -10.02 -14.87 -17.35
N ALA A 52 -9.27 -13.79 -17.15
CA ALA A 52 -9.35 -12.60 -17.97
C ALA A 52 -8.97 -12.87 -19.45
N GLY A 53 -7.97 -13.71 -19.67
CA GLY A 53 -7.55 -14.13 -21.00
C GLY A 53 -8.64 -14.90 -21.77
N ALA A 54 -9.54 -15.59 -21.07
CA ALA A 54 -10.70 -16.30 -21.65
C ALA A 54 -11.86 -15.35 -22.03
N ILE A 55 -11.88 -14.11 -21.52
CA ILE A 55 -12.89 -13.11 -21.86
C ILE A 55 -12.52 -12.45 -23.18
N THR A 56 -13.38 -12.64 -24.21
CA THR A 56 -13.20 -11.96 -25.49
C THR A 56 -14.08 -10.71 -25.56
N ILE A 57 -13.47 -9.58 -25.92
CA ILE A 57 -14.08 -8.25 -26.00
C ILE A 57 -13.81 -7.70 -27.38
N ALA A 58 -14.84 -7.56 -28.21
CA ALA A 58 -14.73 -7.09 -29.60
C ALA A 58 -13.62 -7.82 -30.41
N GLY A 59 -13.47 -9.13 -30.19
CA GLY A 59 -12.46 -9.95 -30.87
C GLY A 59 -11.05 -9.91 -30.27
N VAL A 60 -10.85 -9.19 -29.16
CA VAL A 60 -9.58 -9.07 -28.46
C VAL A 60 -9.66 -9.77 -27.08
N SER A 61 -8.58 -10.41 -26.66
CA SER A 61 -8.49 -11.01 -25.33
C SER A 61 -8.50 -9.97 -24.24
N GLY A 62 -9.26 -10.20 -23.16
CA GLY A 62 -9.28 -9.37 -21.96
C GLY A 62 -7.96 -9.36 -21.17
N LEU A 63 -6.99 -10.20 -21.56
CA LEU A 63 -5.69 -10.30 -20.87
C LEU A 63 -4.93 -8.97 -20.80
N ALA A 64 -4.91 -8.20 -21.88
CA ALA A 64 -4.21 -6.91 -21.90
C ALA A 64 -4.87 -5.90 -20.93
N MET A 65 -6.20 -5.88 -20.89
CA MET A 65 -6.96 -5.04 -19.96
C MET A 65 -6.70 -5.46 -18.50
N ALA A 66 -6.73 -6.77 -18.23
CA ALA A 66 -6.42 -7.30 -16.90
C ALA A 66 -5.00 -6.98 -16.45
N GLN A 67 -4.02 -7.09 -17.34
CA GLN A 67 -2.63 -6.72 -17.06
C GLN A 67 -2.48 -5.23 -16.71
N SER A 68 -3.30 -4.35 -17.27
CA SER A 68 -3.27 -2.92 -16.96
C SER A 68 -3.81 -2.57 -15.56
N LEU A 69 -4.65 -3.45 -15.00
CA LEU A 69 -5.17 -3.29 -13.63
C LEU A 69 -4.19 -3.80 -12.56
N LEU A 70 -3.29 -4.72 -12.94
CA LEU A 70 -2.35 -5.27 -11.98
C LEU A 70 -1.26 -4.26 -11.61
N PRO A 71 -0.90 -4.17 -10.32
CA PRO A 71 0.16 -3.29 -9.88
C PRO A 71 1.49 -3.63 -10.55
N ARG A 72 2.12 -2.62 -11.13
CA ARG A 72 3.49 -2.69 -11.67
C ARG A 72 4.42 -1.92 -10.74
N TYR A 73 4.69 -2.46 -9.56
CA TYR A 73 5.41 -1.77 -8.49
C TYR A 73 6.75 -1.17 -8.93
N ALA A 74 7.51 -1.86 -9.77
CA ALA A 74 8.77 -1.35 -10.30
C ALA A 74 8.60 -0.10 -11.19
N GLN A 75 7.44 0.06 -11.84
CA GLN A 75 7.11 1.22 -12.69
C GLN A 75 6.30 2.29 -11.95
N ALA A 76 5.70 1.92 -10.80
CA ALA A 76 4.87 2.80 -9.98
C ALA A 76 5.67 3.54 -8.89
N GLN A 77 6.95 3.25 -8.72
CA GLN A 77 7.81 4.02 -7.81
C GLN A 77 7.94 5.46 -8.33
N THR A 78 7.37 6.39 -7.57
CA THR A 78 7.40 7.82 -7.88
C THR A 78 8.59 8.49 -7.22
N ILE A 79 8.94 8.05 -6.00
CA ILE A 79 10.05 8.59 -5.21
C ILE A 79 11.05 7.48 -4.93
N SER A 80 12.31 7.67 -5.36
CA SER A 80 13.40 6.75 -5.03
C SER A 80 13.66 6.72 -3.52
N PHE A 81 14.07 5.58 -2.99
CA PHE A 81 14.57 5.49 -1.60
C PHE A 81 15.90 6.26 -1.39
N THR A 82 16.58 6.60 -2.49
CA THR A 82 17.80 7.44 -2.50
C THR A 82 17.53 8.92 -2.80
N ASP A 83 16.27 9.35 -2.81
CA ASP A 83 15.92 10.76 -3.05
C ASP A 83 16.52 11.64 -1.96
N GLU A 84 17.26 12.70 -2.38
CA GLU A 84 18.01 13.57 -1.47
C GLU A 84 17.13 14.36 -0.50
N ARG A 85 15.84 14.49 -0.77
CA ARG A 85 14.87 15.20 0.07
C ARG A 85 14.41 14.40 1.28
N ILE A 86 14.71 13.10 1.34
CA ILE A 86 14.22 12.19 2.36
C ILE A 86 15.32 11.31 2.93
N LYS A 87 15.07 10.75 4.12
CA LYS A 87 15.82 9.63 4.68
C LYS A 87 14.87 8.53 5.04
N ALA A 88 15.09 7.34 4.49
CA ALA A 88 14.25 6.17 4.68
C ALA A 88 15.03 5.05 5.38
N THR A 89 14.43 4.43 6.38
CA THR A 89 15.00 3.30 7.12
C THR A 89 13.90 2.37 7.63
N TYR A 90 14.24 1.12 7.91
CA TYR A 90 13.39 0.26 8.71
C TYR A 90 13.72 0.46 10.19
N VAL A 91 12.68 0.42 11.02
CA VAL A 91 12.78 0.53 12.47
C VAL A 91 11.95 -0.57 13.12
N ASP A 92 12.46 -1.10 14.23
CA ASP A 92 11.74 -2.03 15.07
C ASP A 92 11.30 -1.29 16.34
N TYR A 93 10.09 -1.56 16.83
CA TYR A 93 9.50 -0.90 18.00
C TYR A 93 8.55 -1.81 18.74
N GLU A 94 8.39 -1.56 20.04
CA GLU A 94 7.52 -2.36 20.90
C GLU A 94 6.05 -2.25 20.49
N SER A 95 5.35 -3.39 20.52
CA SER A 95 3.92 -3.52 20.27
C SER A 95 3.26 -4.40 21.32
N PRO A 96 3.15 -3.91 22.58
CA PRO A 96 2.61 -4.69 23.68
C PRO A 96 1.14 -5.06 23.41
N GLY A 97 0.83 -6.35 23.62
CA GLY A 97 -0.50 -6.93 23.35
C GLY A 97 -0.80 -7.20 21.88
N GLY A 98 0.09 -6.84 20.97
CA GLY A 98 0.02 -7.17 19.56
C GLY A 98 0.40 -8.61 19.24
N SER A 99 0.69 -8.87 17.96
CA SER A 99 0.91 -10.23 17.46
C SER A 99 2.18 -10.87 17.98
N SER A 100 3.29 -10.13 18.08
CA SER A 100 4.61 -10.65 18.54
C SER A 100 5.22 -9.82 19.67
N GLY A 101 4.56 -8.77 20.12
CA GLY A 101 5.11 -7.83 21.10
C GLY A 101 6.08 -6.81 20.51
N GLU A 102 6.49 -6.99 19.28
CA GLU A 102 7.38 -6.12 18.51
C GLU A 102 6.86 -5.98 17.08
N MET A 103 7.03 -4.78 16.51
CA MET A 103 6.65 -4.47 15.13
C MET A 103 7.84 -3.89 14.37
N ARG A 104 7.86 -4.17 13.09
CA ARG A 104 8.73 -3.51 12.13
C ARG A 104 7.95 -2.52 11.29
N GLY A 105 8.56 -1.37 10.99
CA GLY A 105 7.96 -0.37 10.10
C GLY A 105 9.00 0.31 9.21
N TYR A 106 8.56 0.79 8.06
CA TYR A 106 9.35 1.61 7.16
C TYR A 106 9.14 3.09 7.54
N LEU A 107 10.14 3.69 8.17
CA LEU A 107 10.13 5.07 8.62
C LEU A 107 10.82 5.96 7.58
N VAL A 108 10.14 7.01 7.15
CA VAL A 108 10.67 7.98 6.20
C VAL A 108 10.48 9.39 6.75
N ARG A 109 11.54 10.17 6.74
CA ARG A 109 11.52 11.55 7.18
C ARG A 109 12.08 12.50 6.12
N PRO A 110 11.68 13.78 6.11
CA PRO A 110 12.36 14.80 5.36
C PRO A 110 13.85 14.92 5.77
N THR A 111 14.70 15.38 4.86
CA THR A 111 16.09 15.79 5.21
C THR A 111 16.12 17.17 5.83
N ALA A 112 15.08 17.97 5.70
CA ALA A 112 14.91 19.24 6.39
C ALA A 112 15.00 19.04 7.91
N GLU A 113 15.59 20.01 8.60
CA GLU A 113 15.71 20.00 10.07
C GLU A 113 14.39 20.32 10.75
N GLY A 114 14.23 19.84 11.98
CA GLY A 114 13.12 20.13 12.87
C GLY A 114 12.09 19.01 12.99
N PRO A 115 11.10 19.19 13.86
CA PRO A 115 9.98 18.28 13.97
C PRO A 115 9.01 18.45 12.80
N HIS A 116 8.35 17.36 12.42
CA HIS A 116 7.45 17.28 11.29
C HIS A 116 6.07 16.75 11.73
N PRO A 117 4.98 17.17 11.08
CA PRO A 117 3.70 16.51 11.27
C PRO A 117 3.83 15.04 10.85
N SER A 118 3.27 14.14 11.64
CA SER A 118 3.44 12.71 11.42
C SER A 118 2.24 12.08 10.72
N VAL A 119 2.49 11.01 9.95
CA VAL A 119 1.48 10.23 9.25
C VAL A 119 1.80 8.74 9.31
N ILE A 120 0.79 7.93 9.52
CA ILE A 120 0.86 6.46 9.40
C ILE A 120 0.26 6.04 8.06
N VAL A 121 0.99 5.20 7.32
CA VAL A 121 0.57 4.63 6.03
C VAL A 121 0.29 3.15 6.22
N ILE A 122 -0.97 2.79 6.40
CA ILE A 122 -1.37 1.41 6.66
C ILE A 122 -1.59 0.68 5.34
N HIS A 123 -0.89 -0.45 5.15
CA HIS A 123 -1.11 -1.33 4.01
C HIS A 123 -2.46 -2.06 4.10
N GLU A 124 -2.98 -2.49 2.95
CA GLU A 124 -4.19 -3.29 2.88
C GLU A 124 -3.94 -4.77 3.28
N ASN A 125 -4.44 -5.71 2.49
CA ASN A 125 -4.42 -7.14 2.80
C ASN A 125 -3.22 -7.91 2.22
N ARG A 126 -2.13 -7.22 1.87
CA ARG A 126 -0.97 -7.82 1.16
C ARG A 126 0.37 -7.58 1.85
N GLY A 127 0.37 -6.85 2.96
CA GLY A 127 1.58 -6.48 3.68
C GLY A 127 2.24 -5.21 3.16
N LEU A 128 3.39 -4.88 3.73
CA LEU A 128 4.19 -3.72 3.37
C LEU A 128 4.91 -3.95 2.04
N ASN A 129 4.20 -3.80 0.94
CA ASN A 129 4.75 -3.94 -0.40
C ASN A 129 5.46 -2.65 -0.88
N PRO A 130 6.23 -2.71 -1.99
CA PRO A 130 6.98 -1.56 -2.50
C PRO A 130 6.14 -0.32 -2.84
N TYR A 131 4.84 -0.50 -3.15
CA TYR A 131 3.94 0.62 -3.39
C TYR A 131 3.63 1.39 -2.10
N ILE A 132 3.39 0.69 -1.00
CA ILE A 132 3.14 1.30 0.31
C ILE A 132 4.37 2.05 0.81
N GLU A 133 5.57 1.50 0.58
CA GLU A 133 6.83 2.20 0.87
C GLU A 133 6.95 3.49 0.04
N ASP A 134 6.59 3.45 -1.25
CA ASP A 134 6.59 4.64 -2.11
C ASP A 134 5.59 5.69 -1.62
N VAL A 135 4.42 5.29 -1.13
CA VAL A 135 3.44 6.21 -0.54
C VAL A 135 4.05 6.91 0.68
N ALA A 136 4.75 6.19 1.57
CA ALA A 136 5.43 6.78 2.71
C ALA A 136 6.52 7.79 2.26
N ARG A 137 7.31 7.45 1.24
CA ARG A 137 8.29 8.38 0.66
C ARG A 137 7.65 9.64 0.08
N ARG A 138 6.52 9.51 -0.60
CA ARG A 138 5.76 10.66 -1.12
C ARG A 138 5.30 11.59 0.00
N PHE A 139 4.79 11.07 1.11
CA PHE A 139 4.45 11.89 2.27
C PHE A 139 5.68 12.61 2.85
N ALA A 140 6.81 11.93 2.93
CA ALA A 140 8.03 12.57 3.41
C ALA A 140 8.53 13.71 2.50
N THR A 141 8.38 13.59 1.16
CA THR A 141 8.69 14.71 0.24
C THR A 141 7.73 15.90 0.39
N MET A 142 6.56 15.69 0.98
CA MET A 142 5.60 16.75 1.32
C MET A 142 5.82 17.35 2.73
N GLY A 143 6.87 16.92 3.43
CA GLY A 143 7.26 17.46 4.74
C GLY A 143 6.75 16.68 5.95
N PHE A 144 6.18 15.48 5.76
CA PHE A 144 5.70 14.64 6.86
C PHE A 144 6.76 13.65 7.34
N LEU A 145 6.77 13.37 8.63
CA LEU A 145 7.38 12.16 9.18
C LEU A 145 6.40 11.01 8.94
N ALA A 146 6.76 10.04 8.09
CA ALA A 146 5.87 8.96 7.69
C ALA A 146 6.36 7.61 8.21
N ILE A 147 5.44 6.79 8.75
CA ILE A 147 5.70 5.38 9.04
C ILE A 147 4.73 4.49 8.29
N ALA A 148 5.25 3.44 7.67
CA ALA A 148 4.46 2.35 7.12
C ALA A 148 4.74 1.06 7.91
N PRO A 149 3.85 0.67 8.86
CA PRO A 149 4.00 -0.55 9.63
C PRO A 149 3.96 -1.79 8.74
N ASP A 150 4.78 -2.79 9.04
CA ASP A 150 4.68 -4.11 8.39
C ASP A 150 3.83 -5.04 9.26
N GLY A 151 2.54 -5.12 8.97
CA GLY A 151 1.61 -6.01 9.67
C GLY A 151 1.93 -7.49 9.51
N LEU A 152 2.82 -7.86 8.57
CA LEU A 152 3.31 -9.21 8.40
C LEU A 152 4.60 -9.50 9.20
N SER A 153 5.15 -8.52 9.94
CA SER A 153 6.35 -8.72 10.79
C SER A 153 6.30 -9.99 11.62
N PRO A 154 5.17 -10.36 12.27
CA PRO A 154 5.08 -11.58 13.10
C PRO A 154 5.27 -12.89 12.33
N VAL A 155 5.12 -12.86 11.01
CA VAL A 155 5.21 -14.02 10.12
C VAL A 155 6.33 -13.89 9.09
N GLY A 156 7.30 -13.00 9.35
CA GLY A 156 8.51 -12.83 8.53
C GLY A 156 8.47 -11.65 7.57
N GLY A 157 7.43 -10.83 7.61
CA GLY A 157 7.28 -9.64 6.76
C GLY A 157 6.70 -9.92 5.39
N TYR A 158 6.76 -8.90 4.53
CA TYR A 158 6.27 -9.01 3.15
C TYR A 158 7.09 -10.03 2.34
N PRO A 159 6.45 -11.07 1.76
CA PRO A 159 7.16 -12.20 1.14
C PRO A 159 7.72 -11.91 -0.27
N GLY A 160 7.62 -10.68 -0.75
CA GLY A 160 8.10 -10.29 -2.08
C GLY A 160 7.06 -10.40 -3.21
N ASN A 161 5.87 -10.91 -2.91
CA ASN A 161 4.74 -10.93 -3.84
C ASN A 161 3.41 -10.82 -3.09
N ASP A 162 2.40 -10.29 -3.77
CA ASP A 162 1.10 -9.97 -3.19
C ASP A 162 0.23 -11.20 -2.87
N ASP A 163 0.37 -12.28 -3.62
CA ASP A 163 -0.45 -13.49 -3.43
C ASP A 163 -0.08 -14.20 -2.13
N ASP A 164 1.22 -14.37 -1.88
CA ASP A 164 1.72 -14.93 -0.61
C ASP A 164 1.46 -13.96 0.54
N GLY A 165 1.64 -12.64 0.33
CA GLY A 165 1.31 -11.62 1.32
C GLY A 165 -0.14 -11.72 1.78
N LYS A 166 -1.07 -11.93 0.85
CA LYS A 166 -2.50 -12.12 1.13
C LYS A 166 -2.79 -13.39 1.93
N ILE A 167 -2.07 -14.48 1.65
CA ILE A 167 -2.19 -15.74 2.39
C ILE A 167 -1.71 -15.54 3.83
N LEU A 168 -0.54 -14.92 4.01
CA LEU A 168 0.03 -14.61 5.32
C LEU A 168 -0.89 -13.68 6.12
N GLN A 169 -1.43 -12.63 5.50
CA GLN A 169 -2.35 -11.69 6.15
C GLN A 169 -3.60 -12.39 6.70
N LYS A 170 -4.15 -13.37 5.98
CA LYS A 170 -5.31 -14.16 6.42
C LYS A 170 -4.99 -15.06 7.62
N SER A 171 -3.75 -15.46 7.81
CA SER A 171 -3.33 -16.31 8.94
C SER A 171 -3.17 -15.55 10.25
N LEU A 172 -3.13 -14.20 10.21
CA LEU A 172 -2.94 -13.38 11.39
C LEU A 172 -4.23 -13.25 12.23
N ASP A 173 -4.04 -13.13 13.54
CA ASP A 173 -5.09 -12.68 14.45
C ASP A 173 -5.39 -11.19 14.19
N GLN A 174 -6.54 -10.92 13.59
CA GLN A 174 -6.94 -9.57 13.20
C GLN A 174 -7.10 -8.63 14.40
N SER A 175 -7.42 -9.15 15.59
CA SER A 175 -7.53 -8.35 16.80
C SER A 175 -6.16 -7.87 17.26
N LYS A 176 -5.17 -8.74 17.22
CA LYS A 176 -3.77 -8.41 17.54
C LYS A 176 -3.14 -7.48 16.50
N LEU A 177 -3.40 -7.73 15.21
CA LEU A 177 -2.96 -6.85 14.14
C LEU A 177 -3.50 -5.43 14.32
N LYS A 178 -4.76 -5.28 14.75
CA LYS A 178 -5.32 -3.97 15.08
C LYS A 178 -4.56 -3.28 16.22
N ILE A 179 -4.15 -4.01 17.25
CA ILE A 179 -3.33 -3.48 18.33
C ILE A 179 -1.96 -3.04 17.79
N ASP A 180 -1.35 -3.83 16.90
CA ASP A 180 -0.09 -3.49 16.26
C ASP A 180 -0.17 -2.15 15.50
N MET A 181 -1.24 -1.92 14.74
CA MET A 181 -1.45 -0.65 14.03
C MET A 181 -1.66 0.54 14.99
N LEU A 182 -2.37 0.33 16.10
CA LEU A 182 -2.56 1.36 17.14
C LEU A 182 -1.23 1.69 17.84
N ASN A 183 -0.40 0.69 18.14
CA ASN A 183 0.91 0.90 18.73
C ASN A 183 1.86 1.60 17.75
N SER A 184 1.76 1.31 16.46
CA SER A 184 2.50 2.02 15.40
C SER A 184 2.11 3.51 15.34
N ALA A 185 0.83 3.82 15.50
CA ALA A 185 0.37 5.20 15.58
C ALA A 185 0.91 5.92 16.83
N LYS A 186 0.96 5.25 17.98
CA LYS A 186 1.57 5.79 19.20
C LYS A 186 3.07 6.00 19.03
N PHE A 187 3.77 5.03 18.44
CA PHE A 187 5.21 5.13 18.17
C PHE A 187 5.54 6.37 17.36
N ILE A 188 4.86 6.60 16.23
CA ILE A 188 5.13 7.77 15.39
C ILE A 188 4.73 9.08 16.08
N GLN A 189 3.65 9.09 16.86
CA GLN A 189 3.20 10.27 17.62
C GLN A 189 4.22 10.70 18.68
N THR A 190 4.90 9.75 19.33
CA THR A 190 5.89 10.02 20.39
C THR A 190 7.33 10.08 19.88
N HIS A 191 7.52 9.97 18.58
CA HIS A 191 8.84 10.03 17.97
C HIS A 191 9.43 11.44 18.13
N GLU A 192 10.73 11.56 18.43
CA GLU A 192 11.43 12.83 18.69
C GLU A 192 11.31 13.88 17.57
N LEU A 193 11.09 13.42 16.33
CA LEU A 193 10.89 14.28 15.15
C LEU A 193 9.39 14.54 14.84
N SER A 194 8.46 14.11 15.69
CA SER A 194 7.02 14.35 15.51
C SER A 194 6.57 15.62 16.20
N THR A 195 5.59 16.34 15.56
CA THR A 195 4.91 17.49 16.19
C THR A 195 3.55 17.07 16.72
#